data_f61e7230f750d5e83b56ee73a26b85cd
#
_entry.id   f61e7230f750d5e83b56ee73a26b85cd
#
_cell.length_a   1.000
_cell.length_b   1.000
_cell.length_c   1.000
_cell.angle_alpha   90.00
_cell.angle_beta   90.00
_cell.angle_gamma   90.00
#
_symmetry.space_group_name_H-M   'P 1'
#
loop_
_entity.id
_entity.type
_entity.pdbx_description
1 polymer ?
#
loop_
_entity_poly.entity_id
_entity_poly.type
_entity_poly.pdbx_seq_one_letter_code
_entity_poly.pdbx_strand_id
1 'polypeptide(L)'
;NDIKRGLADSTVPQLGYLIAALGMGAYVAATFHLVTHAFFKALLFLGSGSVIHGMEHGVLHTGAHIDPQDMYNMGGLRKKMPRTFWTFLIGGFALSGFPLVTAGFWSKDEILSGAFNGGHIFVFAALALSAFLTAFYTMRQITLTFLGKPRTKAAEHAHETPWTMTVPLMVLAVFAVSAGWVGIPEAFPGLGGLLPNWFEEFVGSMLQNAHGEVQ
;
A
#
# COMPACT_ATOMS: atom_id res chain seq x y z
N ASN A 1 15.83 -9.14 4.84
CA ASN A 1 15.82 -7.84 5.57
C ASN A 1 15.98 -6.62 4.65
N ASP A 2 16.14 -6.85 3.37
CA ASP A 2 16.18 -5.83 2.32
C ASP A 2 14.80 -5.14 2.18
N ILE A 3 14.81 -3.79 2.22
CA ILE A 3 13.58 -2.98 2.18
C ILE A 3 12.84 -3.12 0.83
N LYS A 4 13.56 -3.15 -0.31
CA LYS A 4 12.96 -3.32 -1.63
C LYS A 4 12.43 -4.73 -1.83
N ARG A 5 13.18 -5.75 -1.43
CA ARG A 5 12.77 -7.15 -1.53
C ARG A 5 11.51 -7.42 -0.70
N GLY A 6 11.45 -6.90 0.53
CA GLY A 6 10.24 -7.01 1.37
C GLY A 6 9.00 -6.39 0.71
N LEU A 7 9.17 -5.26 0.01
CA LEU A 7 8.07 -4.66 -0.77
C LEU A 7 7.72 -5.44 -2.03
N ALA A 8 8.71 -6.03 -2.73
CA ALA A 8 8.44 -6.89 -3.88
C ALA A 8 7.64 -8.13 -3.46
N ASP A 9 8.08 -8.82 -2.41
CA ASP A 9 7.40 -10.00 -1.86
C ASP A 9 5.97 -9.67 -1.40
N SER A 10 5.73 -8.45 -0.91
CA SER A 10 4.39 -8.00 -0.53
C SER A 10 3.42 -7.82 -1.71
N THR A 11 3.88 -7.90 -2.96
CA THR A 11 3.02 -7.86 -4.15
C THR A 11 2.27 -9.18 -4.33
N VAL A 12 2.87 -10.31 -3.95
CA VAL A 12 2.27 -11.64 -4.11
C VAL A 12 0.92 -11.75 -3.41
N PRO A 13 0.76 -11.41 -2.11
CA PRO A 13 -0.55 -11.45 -1.47
C PRO A 13 -1.56 -10.48 -2.08
N GLN A 14 -1.14 -9.32 -2.58
CA GLN A 14 -2.05 -8.38 -3.21
C GLN A 14 -2.57 -8.90 -4.57
N LEU A 15 -1.72 -9.57 -5.35
CA LEU A 15 -2.17 -10.29 -6.55
C LEU A 15 -3.10 -11.45 -6.19
N GLY A 16 -2.87 -12.10 -5.05
CA GLY A 16 -3.77 -13.10 -4.49
C GLY A 16 -5.20 -12.57 -4.27
N TYR A 17 -5.35 -11.35 -3.71
CA TYR A 17 -6.64 -10.67 -3.60
C TYR A 17 -7.31 -10.47 -4.96
N LEU A 18 -6.53 -10.01 -5.94
CA LEU A 18 -7.00 -9.72 -7.28
C LEU A 18 -7.50 -10.99 -7.99
N ILE A 19 -6.70 -12.06 -7.96
CA ILE A 19 -7.05 -13.35 -8.56
C ILE A 19 -8.27 -13.98 -7.86
N ALA A 20 -8.34 -13.89 -6.53
CA ALA A 20 -9.48 -14.39 -5.76
C ALA A 20 -10.77 -13.64 -6.16
N ALA A 21 -10.72 -12.31 -6.27
CA ALA A 21 -11.86 -11.50 -6.68
C ALA A 21 -12.33 -11.85 -8.10
N LEU A 22 -11.39 -12.00 -9.04
CA LEU A 22 -11.69 -12.43 -10.42
C LEU A 22 -12.31 -13.83 -10.44
N GLY A 23 -11.77 -14.77 -9.66
CA GLY A 23 -12.28 -16.15 -9.57
C GLY A 23 -13.68 -16.25 -8.96
N MET A 24 -14.09 -15.28 -8.15
CA MET A 24 -15.44 -15.17 -7.58
C MET A 24 -16.41 -14.37 -8.49
N GLY A 25 -15.95 -13.86 -9.63
CA GLY A 25 -16.76 -13.01 -10.52
C GLY A 25 -16.90 -11.55 -10.04
N ALA A 26 -16.19 -11.14 -9.01
CA ALA A 26 -16.20 -9.78 -8.46
C ALA A 26 -15.27 -8.84 -9.26
N TYR A 27 -15.57 -8.64 -10.55
CA TYR A 27 -14.71 -7.91 -11.49
C TYR A 27 -14.52 -6.45 -11.13
N VAL A 28 -15.56 -5.78 -10.62
CA VAL A 28 -15.50 -4.39 -10.17
C VAL A 28 -14.55 -4.26 -8.99
N ALA A 29 -14.71 -5.11 -7.97
CA ALA A 29 -13.85 -5.14 -6.79
C ALA A 29 -12.39 -5.45 -7.15
N ALA A 30 -12.16 -6.38 -8.09
CA ALA A 30 -10.82 -6.69 -8.59
C ALA A 30 -10.17 -5.47 -9.25
N THR A 31 -10.90 -4.79 -10.15
CA THR A 31 -10.41 -3.60 -10.84
C THR A 31 -10.16 -2.46 -9.87
N PHE A 32 -11.05 -2.26 -8.91
CA PHE A 32 -10.88 -1.26 -7.87
C PHE A 32 -9.63 -1.52 -7.01
N HIS A 33 -9.41 -2.77 -6.62
CA HIS A 33 -8.21 -3.14 -5.90
C HIS A 33 -6.94 -2.94 -6.74
N LEU A 34 -6.98 -3.25 -8.04
CA LEU A 34 -5.85 -3.02 -8.95
C LEU A 34 -5.44 -1.54 -8.98
N VAL A 35 -6.40 -0.64 -9.14
CA VAL A 35 -6.16 0.81 -9.22
C VAL A 35 -5.62 1.35 -7.89
N THR A 36 -6.27 1.05 -6.77
CA THR A 36 -5.81 1.49 -5.45
C THR A 36 -4.44 0.90 -5.10
N HIS A 37 -4.21 -0.37 -5.44
CA HIS A 37 -2.94 -1.06 -5.28
C HIS A 37 -1.81 -0.36 -6.02
N ALA A 38 -2.04 0.11 -7.26
CA ALA A 38 -1.02 0.82 -8.03
C ALA A 38 -0.51 2.07 -7.30
N PHE A 39 -1.41 2.87 -6.70
CA PHE A 39 -1.02 4.09 -5.98
C PHE A 39 -0.18 3.79 -4.73
N PHE A 40 -0.64 2.94 -3.84
CA PHE A 40 0.12 2.70 -2.61
C PHE A 40 1.39 1.87 -2.84
N LYS A 41 1.43 1.03 -3.88
CA LYS A 41 2.65 0.32 -4.26
C LYS A 41 3.70 1.26 -4.86
N ALA A 42 3.30 2.11 -5.80
CA ALA A 42 4.20 3.13 -6.33
C ALA A 42 4.76 4.01 -5.20
N LEU A 43 3.91 4.44 -4.27
CA LEU A 43 4.32 5.22 -3.10
C LEU A 43 5.38 4.51 -2.25
N LEU A 44 5.16 3.24 -1.92
CA LEU A 44 6.08 2.48 -1.07
C LEU A 44 7.40 2.18 -1.78
N PHE A 45 7.37 1.82 -3.08
CA PHE A 45 8.58 1.58 -3.84
C PHE A 45 9.43 2.83 -4.05
N LEU A 46 8.82 3.95 -4.40
CA LEU A 46 9.52 5.24 -4.50
C LEU A 46 10.00 5.71 -3.13
N GLY A 47 9.20 5.49 -2.08
CA GLY A 47 9.58 5.78 -0.70
C GLY A 47 10.79 4.97 -0.23
N SER A 48 10.86 3.68 -0.60
CA SER A 48 12.04 2.86 -0.31
C SER A 48 13.26 3.34 -1.08
N GLY A 49 13.08 3.78 -2.34
CA GLY A 49 14.14 4.44 -3.11
C GLY A 49 14.67 5.69 -2.43
N SER A 50 13.78 6.52 -1.88
CA SER A 50 14.14 7.70 -1.09
C SER A 50 14.94 7.33 0.16
N VAL A 51 14.51 6.31 0.91
CA VAL A 51 15.24 5.81 2.10
C VAL A 51 16.65 5.35 1.73
N ILE A 52 16.77 4.55 0.68
CA ILE A 52 18.07 4.03 0.22
C ILE A 52 18.98 5.17 -0.18
N HIS A 53 18.49 6.15 -0.95
CA HIS A 53 19.27 7.31 -1.36
C HIS A 53 19.79 8.11 -0.15
N GLY A 54 18.94 8.33 0.87
CA GLY A 54 19.37 8.97 2.11
C GLY A 54 20.44 8.17 2.88
N MET A 55 20.32 6.85 2.90
CA MET A 55 21.30 5.95 3.50
C MET A 55 22.62 5.91 2.72
N GLU A 56 22.58 5.87 1.38
CA GLU A 56 23.76 5.94 0.51
C GLU A 56 24.57 7.22 0.77
N HIS A 57 23.89 8.34 0.93
CA HIS A 57 24.55 9.59 1.31
C HIS A 57 25.25 9.47 2.67
N GLY A 58 24.61 8.86 3.66
CA GLY A 58 25.22 8.59 4.97
C GLY A 58 26.40 7.64 4.87
N VAL A 59 26.35 6.62 4.01
CA VAL A 59 27.47 5.70 3.72
C VAL A 59 28.66 6.45 3.11
N LEU A 60 28.42 7.27 2.09
CA LEU A 60 29.45 8.09 1.46
C LEU A 60 30.11 9.07 2.42
N HIS A 61 29.31 9.71 3.28
CA HIS A 61 29.83 10.67 4.26
C HIS A 61 30.68 10.03 5.34
N THR A 62 30.36 8.80 5.74
CA THR A 62 31.05 8.11 6.84
C THR A 62 32.13 7.13 6.40
N GLY A 63 32.19 6.81 5.10
CA GLY A 63 33.05 5.75 4.56
C GLY A 63 32.69 4.34 5.07
N ALA A 64 31.47 4.14 5.55
CA ALA A 64 31.04 2.86 6.09
C ALA A 64 30.83 1.81 4.99
N HIS A 65 31.29 0.59 5.21
CA HIS A 65 31.09 -0.54 4.31
C HIS A 65 29.85 -1.34 4.78
N ILE A 66 28.66 -0.80 4.55
CA ILE A 66 27.39 -1.42 4.90
C ILE A 66 26.43 -1.38 3.70
N ASP A 67 25.51 -2.33 3.64
CA ASP A 67 24.44 -2.33 2.65
C ASP A 67 23.37 -1.29 3.02
N PRO A 68 23.13 -0.25 2.19
CA PRO A 68 22.13 0.77 2.43
C PRO A 68 20.68 0.26 2.25
N GLN A 69 20.47 -0.95 1.74
CA GLN A 69 19.16 -1.58 1.57
C GLN A 69 18.75 -2.44 2.76
N ASP A 70 19.71 -2.85 3.61
CA ASP A 70 19.41 -3.68 4.77
C ASP A 70 18.82 -2.84 5.90
N MET A 71 17.56 -3.13 6.26
CA MET A 71 16.82 -2.46 7.33
C MET A 71 17.49 -2.58 8.71
N TYR A 72 18.35 -3.58 8.92
CA TYR A 72 19.11 -3.69 10.18
C TYR A 72 20.22 -2.65 10.31
N ASN A 73 20.66 -2.06 9.21
CA ASN A 73 21.62 -0.95 9.20
C ASN A 73 20.94 0.42 9.39
N MET A 74 19.60 0.48 9.35
CA MET A 74 18.79 1.67 9.45
C MET A 74 18.37 1.95 10.92
N GLY A 75 17.30 2.65 11.11
CA GLY A 75 16.68 3.01 12.40
C GLY A 75 16.73 4.49 12.65
N GLY A 76 15.71 5.02 13.34
CA GLY A 76 15.63 6.43 13.71
C GLY A 76 15.49 7.42 12.55
N LEU A 77 15.29 6.95 11.32
CA LEU A 77 15.22 7.80 10.12
C LEU A 77 14.02 8.76 10.12
N ARG A 78 13.01 8.53 10.96
CA ARG A 78 11.87 9.45 11.13
C ARG A 78 12.29 10.91 11.35
N LYS A 79 13.35 11.12 12.14
CA LYS A 79 13.84 12.47 12.45
C LYS A 79 14.69 13.07 11.34
N LYS A 80 15.33 12.23 10.55
CA LYS A 80 16.25 12.61 9.47
C LYS A 80 15.52 12.82 8.14
N MET A 81 14.49 12.02 7.91
CA MET A 81 13.71 11.98 6.67
C MET A 81 12.20 12.07 6.97
N PRO A 82 11.72 13.19 7.54
CA PRO A 82 10.35 13.29 8.02
C PRO A 82 9.31 13.23 6.88
N ARG A 83 9.59 13.79 5.71
CA ARG A 83 8.66 13.75 4.57
C ARG A 83 8.54 12.33 4.03
N THR A 84 9.67 11.67 3.82
CA THR A 84 9.73 10.27 3.40
C THR A 84 9.05 9.37 4.43
N PHE A 85 9.24 9.62 5.73
CA PHE A 85 8.58 8.86 6.79
C PHE A 85 7.05 8.95 6.72
N TRP A 86 6.49 10.15 6.65
CA TRP A 86 5.04 10.32 6.65
C TRP A 86 4.38 9.73 5.40
N THR A 87 4.98 9.95 4.24
CA THR A 87 4.47 9.38 2.99
C THR A 87 4.58 7.85 2.98
N PHE A 88 5.68 7.29 3.49
CA PHE A 88 5.85 5.85 3.63
C PHE A 88 4.87 5.24 4.64
N LEU A 89 4.60 5.93 5.75
CA LEU A 89 3.61 5.51 6.74
C LEU A 89 2.19 5.46 6.15
N ILE A 90 1.80 6.48 5.38
CA ILE A 90 0.51 6.51 4.66
C ILE A 90 0.42 5.35 3.68
N GLY A 91 1.47 5.10 2.90
CA GLY A 91 1.53 3.96 1.97
C GLY A 91 1.45 2.61 2.69
N GLY A 92 2.12 2.49 3.84
CA GLY A 92 2.07 1.30 4.69
C GLY A 92 0.68 1.06 5.28
N PHE A 93 -0.01 2.10 5.72
CA PHE A 93 -1.39 2.02 6.19
C PHE A 93 -2.34 1.64 5.05
N ALA A 94 -2.15 2.20 3.86
CA ALA A 94 -2.95 1.82 2.69
C ALA A 94 -2.69 0.36 2.28
N LEU A 95 -1.45 -0.09 2.26
CA LEU A 95 -1.10 -1.49 2.00
C LEU A 95 -1.72 -2.44 3.04
N SER A 96 -1.71 -2.05 4.32
CA SER A 96 -2.28 -2.85 5.43
C SER A 96 -3.80 -2.83 5.44
N GLY A 97 -4.44 -1.87 4.77
CA GLY A 97 -5.89 -1.66 4.84
C GLY A 97 -6.33 -1.01 6.15
N PHE A 98 -5.67 0.09 6.55
CA PHE A 98 -6.05 0.81 7.75
C PHE A 98 -7.48 1.37 7.61
N PRO A 99 -8.38 1.08 8.58
CA PRO A 99 -9.82 1.29 8.44
C PRO A 99 -10.22 2.73 8.09
N LEU A 100 -11.25 2.86 7.26
CA LEU A 100 -11.99 4.07 6.89
C LEU A 100 -11.20 5.15 6.13
N VAL A 101 -9.90 5.27 6.35
CA VAL A 101 -9.10 6.40 5.85
C VAL A 101 -8.39 6.06 4.54
N THR A 102 -7.96 4.81 4.36
CA THR A 102 -7.07 4.45 3.25
C THR A 102 -7.79 3.76 2.10
N ALA A 103 -7.30 4.00 0.88
CA ALA A 103 -7.83 3.37 -0.32
C ALA A 103 -7.74 1.83 -0.30
N GLY A 104 -6.68 1.30 0.33
CA GLY A 104 -6.50 -0.14 0.49
C GLY A 104 -7.49 -0.81 1.44
N PHE A 105 -8.10 -0.07 2.36
CA PHE A 105 -9.20 -0.58 3.17
C PHE A 105 -10.44 -0.85 2.31
N TRP A 106 -10.93 0.15 1.61
CA TRP A 106 -12.14 0.06 0.82
C TRP A 106 -12.07 -1.06 -0.22
N SER A 107 -10.96 -1.16 -0.95
CA SER A 107 -10.81 -2.20 -1.97
C SER A 107 -10.67 -3.62 -1.41
N LYS A 108 -10.06 -3.80 -0.23
CA LYS A 108 -9.98 -5.11 0.42
C LYS A 108 -11.29 -5.51 1.08
N ASP A 109 -11.96 -4.56 1.72
CA ASP A 109 -13.26 -4.79 2.37
C ASP A 109 -14.30 -5.26 1.35
N GLU A 110 -14.34 -4.66 0.17
CA GLU A 110 -15.23 -5.07 -0.91
C GLU A 110 -14.96 -6.51 -1.36
N ILE A 111 -13.69 -6.91 -1.53
CA ILE A 111 -13.33 -8.29 -1.89
C ILE A 111 -13.67 -9.27 -0.76
N LEU A 112 -13.37 -8.91 0.48
CA LEU A 112 -13.66 -9.75 1.65
C LEU A 112 -15.17 -9.91 1.86
N SER A 113 -15.93 -8.84 1.74
CA SER A 113 -17.39 -8.84 1.81
C SER A 113 -18.00 -9.70 0.69
N GLY A 114 -17.50 -9.57 -0.54
CA GLY A 114 -17.90 -10.42 -1.67
C GLY A 114 -17.61 -11.90 -1.43
N ALA A 115 -16.45 -12.23 -0.87
CA ALA A 115 -16.10 -13.61 -0.51
C ALA A 115 -17.02 -14.19 0.58
N PHE A 116 -17.33 -13.40 1.60
CA PHE A 116 -18.18 -13.81 2.70
C PHE A 116 -19.64 -14.02 2.25
N ASN A 117 -20.21 -13.01 1.58
CA ASN A 117 -21.59 -13.03 1.11
C ASN A 117 -21.81 -14.05 -0.01
N GLY A 118 -20.79 -14.31 -0.84
CA GLY A 118 -20.82 -15.35 -1.88
C GLY A 118 -20.65 -16.79 -1.33
N GLY A 119 -20.52 -16.97 -0.01
CA GLY A 119 -20.35 -18.28 0.61
C GLY A 119 -18.96 -18.89 0.47
N HIS A 120 -17.97 -18.14 -0.03
CA HIS A 120 -16.59 -18.59 -0.23
C HIS A 120 -15.76 -18.48 1.07
N ILE A 121 -16.19 -19.16 2.13
CA ILE A 121 -15.63 -19.03 3.49
C ILE A 121 -14.13 -19.32 3.55
N PHE A 122 -13.63 -20.32 2.81
CA PHE A 122 -12.19 -20.62 2.79
C PHE A 122 -11.38 -19.50 2.14
N VAL A 123 -11.90 -18.88 1.06
CA VAL A 123 -11.28 -17.74 0.40
C VAL A 123 -11.28 -16.55 1.36
N PHE A 124 -12.40 -16.25 2.00
CA PHE A 124 -12.50 -15.20 3.02
C PHE A 124 -11.45 -15.38 4.13
N ALA A 125 -11.36 -16.60 4.71
CA ALA A 125 -10.42 -16.87 5.79
C ALA A 125 -8.95 -16.71 5.34
N ALA A 126 -8.62 -17.19 4.14
CA ALA A 126 -7.27 -17.05 3.58
C ALA A 126 -6.90 -15.58 3.32
N LEU A 127 -7.83 -14.80 2.75
CA LEU A 127 -7.63 -13.37 2.50
C LEU A 127 -7.55 -12.56 3.81
N ALA A 128 -8.37 -12.86 4.80
CA ALA A 128 -8.32 -12.22 6.13
C ALA A 128 -6.98 -12.49 6.83
N LEU A 129 -6.50 -13.74 6.79
CA LEU A 129 -5.16 -14.08 7.30
C LEU A 129 -4.07 -13.33 6.54
N SER A 130 -4.17 -13.23 5.22
CA SER A 130 -3.25 -12.46 4.37
C SER A 130 -3.24 -10.97 4.74
N ALA A 131 -4.41 -10.37 5.06
CA ALA A 131 -4.49 -8.98 5.53
C ALA A 131 -3.74 -8.79 6.84
N PHE A 132 -3.95 -9.69 7.80
CA PHE A 132 -3.27 -9.66 9.10
C PHE A 132 -1.75 -9.76 8.95
N LEU A 133 -1.26 -10.72 8.15
CA LEU A 133 0.17 -10.88 7.88
C LEU A 133 0.75 -9.65 7.15
N THR A 134 -0.02 -9.05 6.24
CA THR A 134 0.36 -7.82 5.54
C THR A 134 0.57 -6.67 6.52
N ALA A 135 -0.33 -6.47 7.45
CA ALA A 135 -0.20 -5.45 8.49
C ALA A 135 1.05 -5.70 9.37
N PHE A 136 1.27 -6.96 9.76
CA PHE A 136 2.40 -7.33 10.61
C PHE A 136 3.75 -7.04 9.95
N TYR A 137 3.99 -7.50 8.72
CA TYR A 137 5.28 -7.27 8.07
C TYR A 137 5.47 -5.80 7.66
N THR A 138 4.41 -5.09 7.31
CA THR A 138 4.48 -3.66 6.99
C THR A 138 4.88 -2.84 8.21
N MET A 139 4.26 -3.11 9.37
CA MET A 139 4.64 -2.45 10.62
C MET A 139 6.07 -2.80 11.05
N ARG A 140 6.50 -4.04 10.86
CA ARG A 140 7.90 -4.44 11.07
C ARG A 140 8.85 -3.63 10.20
N GLN A 141 8.55 -3.45 8.92
CA GLN A 141 9.36 -2.66 7.99
C GLN A 141 9.45 -1.20 8.41
N ILE A 142 8.33 -0.56 8.75
CA ILE A 142 8.28 0.82 9.24
C ILE A 142 9.09 0.96 10.53
N THR A 143 8.93 0.04 11.46
CA THR A 143 9.62 0.07 12.75
C THR A 143 11.14 -0.07 12.59
N LEU A 144 11.60 -1.00 11.78
CA LEU A 144 13.02 -1.23 11.56
C LEU A 144 13.69 -0.06 10.85
N THR A 145 13.00 0.58 9.92
CA THR A 145 13.56 1.66 9.09
C THR A 145 13.52 3.00 9.80
N PHE A 146 12.37 3.38 10.35
CA PHE A 146 12.13 4.77 10.77
C PHE A 146 12.13 4.98 12.28
N LEU A 147 11.78 3.95 13.06
CA LEU A 147 11.63 4.10 14.51
C LEU A 147 12.90 3.67 15.28
N GLY A 148 12.89 3.96 16.58
CA GLY A 148 14.02 3.64 17.45
C GLY A 148 15.19 4.62 17.31
N LYS A 149 16.40 4.12 17.58
CA LYS A 149 17.66 4.87 17.44
C LYS A 149 18.38 4.44 16.16
N PRO A 150 19.17 5.32 15.54
CA PRO A 150 20.06 4.94 14.45
C PRO A 150 20.97 3.78 14.89
N ARG A 151 21.06 2.73 14.04
CA ARG A 151 21.89 1.55 14.38
C ARG A 151 23.30 1.65 13.83
N THR A 152 23.50 2.54 12.85
CA THR A 152 24.79 2.77 12.21
C THR A 152 25.09 4.25 12.10
N LYS A 153 26.38 4.58 11.96
CA LYS A 153 26.80 5.96 11.70
C LYS A 153 26.23 6.51 10.37
N ALA A 154 26.03 5.65 9.38
CA ALA A 154 25.40 6.04 8.13
C ALA A 154 23.94 6.48 8.34
N ALA A 155 23.17 5.78 9.19
CA ALA A 155 21.81 6.18 9.56
C ALA A 155 21.76 7.50 10.34
N GLU A 156 22.81 7.79 11.15
CA GLU A 156 22.93 9.08 11.85
C GLU A 156 23.16 10.26 10.90
N HIS A 157 23.85 10.03 9.77
CA HIS A 157 24.17 11.02 8.76
C HIS A 157 23.24 10.97 7.53
N ALA A 158 22.24 10.12 7.56
CA ALA A 158 21.19 10.13 6.55
C ALA A 158 20.41 11.44 6.58
N HIS A 159 19.98 11.93 5.43
CA HIS A 159 19.18 13.14 5.31
C HIS A 159 18.02 12.98 4.34
N GLU A 160 17.09 13.91 4.39
CA GLU A 160 15.93 13.93 3.51
C GLU A 160 16.35 14.12 2.05
N THR A 161 15.65 13.43 1.17
CA THR A 161 15.87 13.51 -0.27
C THR A 161 15.34 14.82 -0.87
N PRO A 162 15.86 15.24 -2.04
CA PRO A 162 15.45 16.49 -2.68
C PRO A 162 13.96 16.51 -3.05
N TRP A 163 13.43 17.69 -3.28
CA TRP A 163 12.02 17.89 -3.63
C TRP A 163 11.57 17.12 -4.86
N THR A 164 12.46 16.91 -5.83
CA THR A 164 12.21 16.11 -7.02
C THR A 164 11.79 14.67 -6.71
N MET A 165 12.23 14.14 -5.56
CA MET A 165 11.84 12.81 -5.07
C MET A 165 10.64 12.88 -4.11
N THR A 166 10.61 13.88 -3.21
CA THR A 166 9.58 13.95 -2.17
C THR A 166 8.23 14.43 -2.69
N VAL A 167 8.17 15.31 -3.72
CA VAL A 167 6.90 15.76 -4.31
C VAL A 167 6.08 14.61 -4.91
N PRO A 168 6.65 13.73 -5.75
CA PRO A 168 5.91 12.55 -6.22
C PRO A 168 5.38 11.66 -5.08
N LEU A 169 6.15 11.50 -3.99
CA LEU A 169 5.71 10.75 -2.81
C LEU A 169 4.48 11.40 -2.16
N MET A 170 4.46 12.73 -2.01
CA MET A 170 3.33 13.45 -1.44
C MET A 170 2.08 13.34 -2.32
N VAL A 171 2.23 13.46 -3.64
CA VAL A 171 1.12 13.29 -4.59
C VAL A 171 0.53 11.88 -4.49
N LEU A 172 1.39 10.85 -4.52
CA LEU A 172 0.93 9.46 -4.38
C LEU A 172 0.31 9.18 -3.01
N ALA A 173 0.78 9.84 -1.94
CA ALA A 173 0.19 9.70 -0.61
C ALA A 173 -1.25 10.26 -0.57
N VAL A 174 -1.52 11.37 -1.27
CA VAL A 174 -2.88 11.89 -1.42
C VAL A 174 -3.78 10.86 -2.10
N PHE A 175 -3.34 10.26 -3.21
CA PHE A 175 -4.11 9.22 -3.91
C PHE A 175 -4.25 7.94 -3.09
N ALA A 176 -3.25 7.54 -2.32
CA ALA A 176 -3.33 6.37 -1.44
C ALA A 176 -4.39 6.53 -0.34
N VAL A 177 -4.79 7.75 -0.02
CA VAL A 177 -5.91 8.06 0.88
C VAL A 177 -7.20 8.27 0.08
N SER A 178 -7.20 9.19 -0.87
CA SER A 178 -8.42 9.69 -1.53
C SER A 178 -9.02 8.74 -2.57
N ALA A 179 -8.20 7.95 -3.28
CA ALA A 179 -8.67 7.07 -4.34
C ALA A 179 -9.65 5.97 -3.87
N GLY A 180 -9.67 5.67 -2.58
CA GLY A 180 -10.64 4.74 -2.02
C GLY A 180 -12.05 5.32 -1.85
N TRP A 181 -12.15 6.63 -1.75
CA TRP A 181 -13.44 7.29 -1.46
C TRP A 181 -14.37 7.36 -2.68
N VAL A 182 -13.85 7.12 -3.89
CA VAL A 182 -14.65 7.05 -5.11
C VAL A 182 -15.37 5.72 -5.31
N GLY A 183 -15.06 4.71 -4.49
CA GLY A 183 -15.60 3.35 -4.55
C GLY A 183 -16.10 2.86 -3.19
N ILE A 184 -16.71 3.73 -2.38
CA ILE A 184 -17.33 3.30 -1.11
C ILE A 184 -18.62 2.53 -1.44
N PRO A 185 -18.74 1.26 -1.00
CA PRO A 185 -19.94 0.48 -1.23
C PRO A 185 -21.19 1.13 -0.59
N GLU A 186 -22.31 1.17 -1.31
CA GLU A 186 -23.57 1.74 -0.79
C GLU A 186 -24.07 1.03 0.46
N ALA A 187 -23.79 -0.27 0.58
CA ALA A 187 -24.14 -1.08 1.72
C ALA A 187 -23.29 -0.84 2.97
N PHE A 188 -22.27 0.05 2.91
CA PHE A 188 -21.37 0.25 4.04
C PHE A 188 -22.07 1.04 5.17
N PRO A 189 -22.09 0.51 6.43
CA PRO A 189 -22.81 1.13 7.54
C PRO A 189 -22.27 2.54 7.86
N GLY A 190 -23.16 3.54 7.82
CA GLY A 190 -22.88 4.92 8.23
C GLY A 190 -22.22 5.82 7.18
N LEU A 191 -21.56 5.28 6.17
CA LEU A 191 -20.94 6.03 5.07
C LEU A 191 -21.53 5.67 3.70
N GLY A 192 -22.18 4.52 3.59
CA GLY A 192 -22.87 4.11 2.37
C GLY A 192 -23.97 5.11 2.00
N GLY A 193 -24.03 5.48 0.73
CA GLY A 193 -25.00 6.44 0.21
C GLY A 193 -24.67 7.92 0.45
N LEU A 194 -23.63 8.27 1.23
CA LEU A 194 -23.16 9.66 1.35
C LEU A 194 -22.42 10.14 0.10
N LEU A 195 -21.71 9.24 -0.54
CA LEU A 195 -21.04 9.49 -1.81
C LEU A 195 -21.50 8.44 -2.84
N PRO A 196 -21.80 8.84 -4.08
CA PRO A 196 -22.11 7.88 -5.15
C PRO A 196 -20.88 6.97 -5.38
N ASN A 197 -21.12 5.68 -5.63
CA ASN A 197 -20.06 4.76 -5.99
C ASN A 197 -19.72 4.92 -7.49
N TRP A 198 -19.06 6.03 -7.83
CA TRP A 198 -18.70 6.35 -9.22
C TRP A 198 -17.83 5.29 -9.89
N PHE A 199 -17.01 4.59 -9.10
CA PHE A 199 -16.15 3.56 -9.64
C PHE A 199 -16.97 2.34 -10.11
N GLU A 200 -17.92 1.89 -9.32
CA GLU A 200 -18.82 0.78 -9.65
C GLU A 200 -19.70 1.13 -10.86
N GLU A 201 -20.28 2.33 -10.90
CA GLU A 201 -21.07 2.82 -12.03
C GLU A 201 -20.25 2.81 -13.33
N PHE A 202 -19.02 3.34 -13.28
CA PHE A 202 -18.15 3.42 -14.44
C PHE A 202 -17.72 2.04 -14.95
N VAL A 203 -17.19 1.18 -14.08
CA VAL A 203 -16.72 -0.15 -14.48
C VAL A 203 -17.90 -1.08 -14.81
N GLY A 204 -18.99 -1.01 -14.04
CA GLY A 204 -20.19 -1.79 -14.26
C GLY A 204 -20.83 -1.51 -15.63
N SER A 205 -20.89 -0.25 -16.04
CA SER A 205 -21.40 0.14 -17.36
C SER A 205 -20.55 -0.45 -18.50
N MET A 206 -19.23 -0.53 -18.35
CA MET A 206 -18.34 -1.14 -19.33
C MET A 206 -18.56 -2.65 -19.43
N LEU A 207 -18.76 -3.34 -18.31
CA LEU A 207 -18.99 -4.78 -18.27
C LEU A 207 -20.35 -5.15 -18.90
N GLN A 208 -21.40 -4.35 -18.68
CA GLN A 208 -22.71 -4.54 -19.29
C GLN A 208 -22.65 -4.37 -20.82
N ASN A 209 -21.93 -3.36 -21.31
CA ASN A 209 -21.74 -3.15 -22.74
C ASN A 209 -20.96 -4.30 -23.38
N ALA A 210 -19.92 -4.81 -22.74
CA ALA A 210 -19.14 -5.95 -23.24
C ALA A 210 -19.97 -7.24 -23.30
N HIS A 211 -20.94 -7.46 -22.40
CA HIS A 211 -21.84 -8.61 -22.45
C HIS A 211 -22.96 -8.45 -23.48
N GLY A 212 -23.37 -7.21 -23.78
CA GLY A 212 -24.37 -6.93 -24.81
C GLY A 212 -23.88 -7.10 -26.27
N GLU A 213 -22.57 -7.01 -26.50
CA GLU A 213 -21.97 -7.23 -27.84
C GLU A 213 -21.72 -8.70 -28.16
N VAL A 214 -21.87 -9.62 -27.21
CA VAL A 214 -21.63 -11.07 -27.37
C VAL A 214 -22.93 -11.86 -27.57
N GLN A 215 -24.10 -11.19 -27.60
CA GLN A 215 -25.40 -11.76 -27.99
C GLN A 215 -25.74 -11.36 -29.41
#